data_cf31b76e371a6cedd632850f8383bf88
#
_entry.id   cf31b76e371a6cedd632850f8383bf88
#
_cell.length_a   1.000
_cell.length_b   1.000
_cell.length_c   1.000
_cell.angle_alpha   90.00
_cell.angle_beta   90.00
_cell.angle_gamma   90.00
#
_symmetry.space_group_name_H-M   'P 1'
#
loop_
_entity.id
_entity.type
_entity.pdbx_description
1 polymer ?
#
loop_
_entity_poly.entity_id
_entity_poly.type
_entity_poly.pdbx_seq_one_letter_code
_entity_poly.pdbx_strand_id
1 'polypeptide(L)'
;MSRLVFATLMATILLASFVRHSSPTFAGTCASKCGPRPLQFRPGQYLRIEVLNNTYNKVKIQKPYSTGAITLQPGQRLRLEEGEGTEPNISLLFWNEAGLPLKATVSKADFGTLRVELRPTWYAPGDRAIYILDDGRVDVL
;
A
#
# COMPACT_ATOMS: atom_id res chain seq x y z
N MET A 1 60.73 31.19 -36.40
CA MET A 1 59.99 31.31 -35.14
C MET A 1 58.48 31.07 -35.27
N SER A 2 57.96 30.64 -36.44
CA SER A 2 56.53 30.49 -36.68
C SER A 2 55.93 29.10 -36.42
N ARG A 3 56.72 28.09 -36.13
CA ARG A 3 56.22 26.70 -35.97
C ARG A 3 55.93 26.28 -34.53
N LEU A 4 56.44 27.02 -33.56
CA LEU A 4 56.24 26.70 -32.14
C LEU A 4 54.93 27.27 -31.56
N VAL A 5 54.37 28.31 -32.18
CA VAL A 5 53.13 28.95 -31.72
C VAL A 5 51.89 28.16 -32.08
N PHE A 6 51.92 27.38 -33.15
CA PHE A 6 50.79 26.54 -33.59
C PHE A 6 50.61 25.27 -32.74
N ALA A 7 51.68 24.75 -32.16
CA ALA A 7 51.61 23.54 -31.33
C ALA A 7 50.97 23.78 -29.96
N THR A 8 51.10 24.97 -29.41
CA THR A 8 50.54 25.32 -28.09
C THR A 8 49.05 25.68 -28.16
N LEU A 9 48.52 26.13 -29.32
CA LEU A 9 47.12 26.46 -29.46
C LEU A 9 46.23 25.18 -29.63
N MET A 10 46.77 24.14 -30.21
CA MET A 10 46.04 22.87 -30.39
C MET A 10 45.92 22.06 -29.07
N ALA A 11 46.86 22.20 -28.16
CA ALA A 11 46.81 21.50 -26.88
C ALA A 11 45.77 22.07 -25.93
N THR A 12 45.47 23.36 -26.01
CA THR A 12 44.46 24.00 -25.16
C THR A 12 43.04 23.74 -25.60
N ILE A 13 42.78 23.46 -26.87
CA ILE A 13 41.43 23.16 -27.36
C ILE A 13 40.99 21.73 -26.98
N LEU A 14 41.94 20.80 -26.87
CA LEU A 14 41.64 19.41 -26.47
C LEU A 14 41.32 19.27 -24.98
N LEU A 15 41.77 20.13 -24.12
CA LEU A 15 41.48 20.09 -22.68
C LEU A 15 40.11 20.72 -22.33
N ALA A 16 39.54 21.55 -23.19
CA ALA A 16 38.21 22.16 -22.97
C ALA A 16 37.06 21.23 -23.31
N SER A 17 37.31 20.10 -24.01
CA SER A 17 36.26 19.18 -24.44
C SER A 17 35.89 18.10 -23.42
N PHE A 18 36.55 18.03 -22.27
CA PHE A 18 36.30 17.01 -21.24
C PHE A 18 35.52 17.51 -20.01
N VAL A 19 34.99 18.71 -20.04
CA VAL A 19 33.96 19.08 -19.05
C VAL A 19 32.66 18.40 -19.49
N ARG A 20 32.57 17.10 -19.30
CA ARG A 20 31.30 16.42 -19.24
C ARG A 20 30.54 17.06 -18.09
N HIS A 21 29.55 17.85 -18.41
CA HIS A 21 28.52 18.19 -17.45
C HIS A 21 27.91 16.85 -17.01
N SER A 22 28.35 16.34 -15.88
CA SER A 22 27.61 15.33 -15.18
C SER A 22 26.27 15.98 -14.85
N SER A 23 25.24 15.61 -15.61
CA SER A 23 23.88 15.95 -15.24
C SER A 23 23.69 15.52 -13.80
N PRO A 24 23.27 16.41 -12.89
CA PRO A 24 22.96 15.97 -11.55
C PRO A 24 21.93 14.86 -11.69
N THR A 25 22.32 13.63 -11.37
CA THR A 25 21.37 12.56 -11.12
C THR A 25 20.59 13.03 -9.90
N PHE A 26 19.45 13.62 -10.15
CA PHE A 26 18.44 13.74 -9.11
C PHE A 26 18.06 12.30 -8.75
N ALA A 27 18.76 11.73 -7.80
CA ALA A 27 18.20 10.68 -6.98
C ALA A 27 17.00 11.36 -6.31
N GLY A 28 15.85 11.31 -7.00
CA GLY A 28 14.63 11.91 -6.51
C GLY A 28 14.31 11.25 -5.19
N THR A 29 14.61 11.96 -4.10
CA THR A 29 13.97 11.65 -2.85
C THR A 29 12.48 11.75 -3.18
N CYS A 30 11.75 10.68 -3.02
CA CYS A 30 10.29 10.60 -3.27
C CYS A 30 9.46 11.59 -2.44
N ALA A 31 10.04 12.68 -1.93
CA ALA A 31 9.41 13.59 -0.98
C ALA A 31 8.15 14.28 -1.53
N SER A 32 8.00 14.39 -2.87
CA SER A 32 6.87 15.13 -3.45
C SER A 32 5.98 14.31 -4.40
N LYS A 33 6.35 13.08 -4.74
CA LYS A 33 5.61 12.22 -5.70
C LYS A 33 5.39 10.79 -5.22
N CYS A 34 5.73 10.47 -3.99
CA CYS A 34 5.34 9.21 -3.39
C CYS A 34 3.84 9.25 -3.16
N GLY A 35 3.15 8.22 -3.60
CA GLY A 35 1.76 8.00 -3.25
C GLY A 35 1.54 8.02 -1.73
N PRO A 36 0.29 8.03 -1.26
CA PRO A 36 0.00 8.03 0.16
C PRO A 36 0.78 6.91 0.84
N ARG A 37 1.37 7.21 2.00
CA ARG A 37 2.11 6.21 2.77
C ARG A 37 1.18 5.02 3.06
N PRO A 38 1.64 3.79 2.85
CA PRO A 38 0.85 2.62 3.19
C PRO A 38 0.49 2.66 4.67
N LEU A 39 -0.72 2.21 4.99
CA LEU A 39 -1.15 2.08 6.37
C LEU A 39 -0.30 1.01 7.04
N GLN A 40 0.33 1.35 8.15
CA GLN A 40 1.25 0.45 8.84
C GLN A 40 1.04 0.49 10.35
N PHE A 41 0.94 -0.67 10.98
CA PHE A 41 0.93 -0.87 12.41
C PHE A 41 2.33 -1.26 12.90
N ARG A 42 2.53 -1.31 14.20
CA ARG A 42 3.79 -1.83 14.75
C ARG A 42 3.83 -3.35 14.61
N PRO A 43 4.94 -3.94 14.17
CA PRO A 43 5.09 -5.39 14.16
C PRO A 43 4.83 -6.00 15.54
N GLY A 44 4.11 -7.13 15.59
CA GLY A 44 3.77 -7.82 16.83
C GLY A 44 2.74 -7.11 17.72
N GLN A 45 2.14 -6.03 17.26
CA GLN A 45 1.11 -5.31 17.99
C GLN A 45 -0.22 -6.09 17.95
N TYR A 46 -0.89 -6.17 19.11
CA TYR A 46 -2.28 -6.63 19.15
C TYR A 46 -3.16 -5.71 18.31
N LEU A 47 -3.91 -6.28 17.39
CA LEU A 47 -4.80 -5.55 16.50
C LEU A 47 -6.25 -5.96 16.70
N ARG A 48 -7.11 -4.96 16.68
CA ARG A 48 -8.55 -5.10 16.51
C ARG A 48 -8.91 -4.72 15.08
N ILE A 49 -9.69 -5.55 14.41
CA ILE A 49 -10.21 -5.24 13.07
C ILE A 49 -11.69 -4.92 13.21
N GLU A 50 -12.08 -3.74 12.77
CA GLU A 50 -13.46 -3.30 12.72
C GLU A 50 -13.90 -3.24 11.26
N VAL A 51 -14.84 -4.09 10.86
CA VAL A 51 -15.38 -4.13 9.50
C VAL A 51 -16.78 -3.51 9.49
N LEU A 52 -17.01 -2.57 8.59
CA LEU A 52 -18.30 -1.91 8.40
C LEU A 52 -18.83 -2.20 7.00
N ASN A 53 -20.02 -2.75 6.92
CA ASN A 53 -20.71 -2.97 5.66
C ASN A 53 -21.48 -1.72 5.24
N ASN A 54 -20.88 -0.88 4.42
CA ASN A 54 -21.51 0.31 3.81
C ASN A 54 -22.08 0.01 2.41
N THR A 55 -22.52 -1.24 2.18
CA THR A 55 -23.20 -1.64 0.96
C THR A 55 -24.71 -1.83 1.22
N TYR A 56 -25.45 -1.99 0.15
CA TYR A 56 -26.90 -2.29 0.21
C TYR A 56 -27.19 -3.79 0.34
N ASN A 57 -26.16 -4.64 0.24
CA ASN A 57 -26.28 -6.09 0.24
C ASN A 57 -25.56 -6.70 1.44
N LYS A 58 -25.89 -7.96 1.70
CA LYS A 58 -25.15 -8.75 2.67
C LYS A 58 -23.73 -9.00 2.19
N VAL A 59 -22.78 -8.85 3.09
CA VAL A 59 -21.37 -9.16 2.86
C VAL A 59 -20.97 -10.32 3.74
N LYS A 60 -20.23 -11.25 3.19
CA LYS A 60 -19.60 -12.35 3.94
C LYS A 60 -18.18 -11.96 4.30
N ILE A 61 -17.82 -12.27 5.54
CA ILE A 61 -16.47 -12.06 6.08
C ILE A 61 -15.94 -13.40 6.56
N GLN A 62 -14.73 -13.75 6.16
CA GLN A 62 -14.10 -15.01 6.57
C GLN A 62 -12.65 -14.78 6.95
N LYS A 63 -12.24 -15.32 8.10
CA LYS A 63 -10.84 -15.49 8.44
C LYS A 63 -10.32 -16.76 7.74
N PRO A 64 -9.09 -16.77 7.22
CA PRO A 64 -8.44 -18.00 6.82
C PRO A 64 -8.45 -18.99 7.98
N TYR A 65 -8.61 -20.24 7.66
CA TYR A 65 -8.68 -21.35 8.63
C TYR A 65 -9.89 -21.34 9.59
N SER A 66 -10.82 -20.38 9.45
CA SER A 66 -12.08 -20.45 10.19
C SER A 66 -13.07 -21.41 9.52
N THR A 67 -13.93 -22.04 10.31
CA THR A 67 -14.90 -23.03 9.84
C THR A 67 -16.13 -22.42 9.16
N GLY A 68 -16.24 -21.10 9.10
CA GLY A 68 -17.39 -20.45 8.47
C GLY A 68 -17.20 -18.95 8.23
N ALA A 69 -18.01 -18.44 7.31
CA ALA A 69 -18.09 -17.02 7.04
C ALA A 69 -19.17 -16.36 7.90
N ILE A 70 -18.86 -15.18 8.43
CA ILE A 70 -19.80 -14.33 9.16
C ILE A 70 -20.53 -13.46 8.15
N THR A 71 -21.86 -13.34 8.28
CA THR A 71 -22.67 -12.48 7.43
C THR A 71 -22.90 -11.14 8.10
N LEU A 72 -22.51 -10.06 7.42
CA LEU A 72 -22.79 -8.69 7.80
C LEU A 72 -23.96 -8.12 6.99
N GLN A 73 -25.00 -7.67 7.68
CA GLN A 73 -26.10 -6.95 7.06
C GLN A 73 -25.67 -5.54 6.63
N PRO A 74 -26.37 -4.88 5.70
CA PRO A 74 -26.15 -3.47 5.38
C PRO A 74 -26.12 -2.60 6.63
N GLY A 75 -25.10 -1.72 6.74
CA GLY A 75 -24.89 -0.84 7.88
C GLY A 75 -24.36 -1.51 9.16
N GLN A 76 -24.23 -2.83 9.17
CA GLN A 76 -23.76 -3.57 10.34
C GLN A 76 -22.24 -3.48 10.46
N ARG A 77 -21.79 -3.50 11.73
CA ARG A 77 -20.38 -3.48 12.11
C ARG A 77 -20.01 -4.77 12.80
N LEU A 78 -18.85 -5.30 12.44
CA LEU A 78 -18.24 -6.47 13.06
C LEU A 78 -16.90 -6.07 13.68
N ARG A 79 -16.65 -6.48 14.90
CA ARG A 79 -15.35 -6.37 15.55
C ARG A 79 -14.73 -7.74 15.66
N LEU A 80 -13.51 -7.85 15.17
CA LEU A 80 -12.68 -9.04 15.26
C LEU A 80 -11.45 -8.67 16.10
N GLU A 81 -11.19 -9.45 17.09
CA GLU A 81 -9.96 -9.33 17.87
C GLU A 81 -8.96 -10.33 17.30
N GLU A 82 -7.84 -9.82 16.84
CA GLU A 82 -6.78 -10.63 16.25
C GLU A 82 -5.61 -10.73 17.18
N GLY A 83 -5.42 -11.95 17.63
CA GLY A 83 -4.22 -12.58 18.09
C GLY A 83 -3.36 -11.91 19.13
N GLU A 84 -2.71 -12.74 19.84
CA GLU A 84 -1.57 -12.45 20.68
C GLU A 84 -0.33 -12.28 19.80
N GLY A 85 -0.17 -11.17 19.12
CA GLY A 85 1.08 -10.64 18.57
C GLY A 85 2.09 -11.55 17.83
N THR A 86 1.78 -12.82 17.67
CA THR A 86 2.67 -13.85 17.15
C THR A 86 2.15 -14.53 15.88
N GLU A 87 0.92 -14.24 15.46
CA GLU A 87 0.43 -14.77 14.18
C GLU A 87 0.98 -13.93 13.04
N PRO A 88 1.89 -14.50 12.24
CA PRO A 88 2.34 -13.83 11.03
C PRO A 88 1.18 -13.78 10.03
N ASN A 89 1.04 -12.62 9.38
CA ASN A 89 0.16 -12.47 8.24
C ASN A 89 -1.34 -12.69 8.54
N ILE A 90 -1.92 -11.76 9.25
CA ILE A 90 -3.37 -11.73 9.45
C ILE A 90 -4.03 -11.41 8.10
N SER A 91 -4.97 -12.23 7.68
CA SER A 91 -5.76 -11.97 6.48
C SER A 91 -7.26 -12.05 6.74
N LEU A 92 -8.01 -11.28 6.01
CA LEU A 92 -9.46 -11.23 6.07
C LEU A 92 -10.02 -11.29 4.65
N LEU A 93 -10.82 -12.31 4.36
CA LEU A 93 -11.52 -12.44 3.10
C LEU A 93 -12.91 -11.83 3.21
N PHE A 94 -13.38 -11.20 2.16
CA PHE A 94 -14.73 -10.66 2.10
C PHE A 94 -15.29 -10.71 0.68
N TRP A 95 -16.59 -10.88 0.58
CA TRP A 95 -17.31 -10.84 -0.69
C TRP A 95 -18.77 -10.45 -0.49
N ASN A 96 -19.33 -9.87 -1.51
CA ASN A 96 -20.76 -9.58 -1.56
C ASN A 96 -21.54 -10.86 -1.85
N GLU A 97 -22.61 -11.15 -1.09
CA GLU A 97 -23.42 -12.35 -1.27
C GLU A 97 -24.12 -12.38 -2.65
N ALA A 98 -24.40 -11.22 -3.24
CA ALA A 98 -24.94 -11.09 -4.59
C ALA A 98 -23.86 -11.12 -5.70
N GLY A 99 -22.59 -11.32 -5.36
CA GLY A 99 -21.50 -11.38 -6.33
C GLY A 99 -21.07 -10.02 -6.89
N LEU A 100 -21.53 -8.91 -6.32
CA LEU A 100 -21.18 -7.58 -6.78
C LEU A 100 -19.75 -7.19 -6.27
N PRO A 101 -18.99 -6.44 -7.07
CA PRO A 101 -17.66 -6.03 -6.69
C PRO A 101 -17.70 -5.04 -5.52
N LEU A 102 -16.72 -5.18 -4.63
CA LEU A 102 -16.56 -4.35 -3.45
C LEU A 102 -15.30 -3.49 -3.54
N LYS A 103 -15.33 -2.35 -2.88
CA LYS A 103 -14.18 -1.51 -2.58
C LYS A 103 -13.97 -1.48 -1.09
N ALA A 104 -12.78 -1.84 -0.63
CA ALA A 104 -12.37 -1.72 0.75
C ALA A 104 -11.56 -0.45 0.96
N THR A 105 -11.93 0.32 1.96
CA THR A 105 -11.17 1.47 2.43
C THR A 105 -10.66 1.18 3.83
N VAL A 106 -9.36 1.27 4.03
CA VAL A 106 -8.71 1.00 5.30
C VAL A 106 -8.23 2.27 5.98
N SER A 107 -8.38 2.34 7.29
CA SER A 107 -7.92 3.46 8.11
C SER A 107 -7.57 2.99 9.52
N LYS A 108 -6.77 3.79 10.24
CA LYS A 108 -6.59 3.61 11.69
C LYS A 108 -7.73 4.32 12.41
N ALA A 109 -8.56 3.57 13.14
CA ALA A 109 -9.57 4.16 14.01
C ALA A 109 -8.94 4.67 15.32
N ASP A 110 -7.94 3.94 15.82
CA ASP A 110 -7.09 4.29 16.93
C ASP A 110 -5.73 3.60 16.79
N PHE A 111 -4.92 3.65 17.84
CA PHE A 111 -3.56 3.10 17.82
C PHE A 111 -3.49 1.58 17.50
N GLY A 112 -4.49 0.81 17.92
CA GLY A 112 -4.54 -0.65 17.75
C GLY A 112 -5.74 -1.15 16.95
N THR A 113 -6.47 -0.27 16.25
CA THR A 113 -7.67 -0.66 15.51
C THR A 113 -7.55 -0.33 14.03
N LEU A 114 -7.60 -1.35 13.19
CA LEU A 114 -7.79 -1.25 11.76
C LEU A 114 -9.29 -1.16 11.47
N ARG A 115 -9.73 -0.06 10.89
CA ARG A 115 -11.09 0.07 10.35
C ARG A 115 -11.10 -0.25 8.87
N VAL A 116 -12.03 -1.11 8.48
CA VAL A 116 -12.29 -1.54 7.11
C VAL A 116 -13.71 -1.14 6.75
N GLU A 117 -13.88 -0.27 5.79
CA GLU A 117 -15.19 0.10 5.25
C GLU A 117 -15.37 -0.55 3.89
N LEU A 118 -16.40 -1.39 3.76
CA LEU A 118 -16.75 -2.05 2.51
C LEU A 118 -17.84 -1.25 1.82
N ARG A 119 -17.58 -0.83 0.59
CA ARG A 119 -18.51 -0.06 -0.26
C ARG A 119 -18.73 -0.74 -1.60
N PRO A 120 -19.84 -0.50 -2.28
CA PRO A 120 -20.01 -0.99 -3.63
C PRO A 120 -19.04 -0.29 -4.57
N THR A 121 -18.57 -0.98 -5.59
CA THR A 121 -17.80 -0.40 -6.69
C THR A 121 -18.31 -0.95 -8.02
N TRP A 122 -18.00 -0.25 -9.09
CA TRP A 122 -18.29 -0.69 -10.46
C TRP A 122 -17.10 -1.39 -11.12
N TYR A 123 -15.91 -1.29 -10.51
CA TYR A 123 -14.70 -1.93 -11.03
C TYR A 123 -14.68 -3.41 -10.64
N ALA A 124 -14.80 -4.27 -11.63
CA ALA A 124 -14.60 -5.70 -11.44
C ALA A 124 -13.09 -6.03 -11.57
N PRO A 125 -12.59 -6.96 -10.76
CA PRO A 125 -13.30 -7.82 -9.81
C PRO A 125 -13.58 -7.17 -8.45
N GLY A 126 -13.10 -5.95 -8.19
CA GLY A 126 -13.13 -5.31 -6.88
C GLY A 126 -12.13 -5.92 -5.89
N ASP A 127 -12.13 -5.38 -4.68
CA ASP A 127 -11.28 -5.85 -3.59
C ASP A 127 -11.94 -7.07 -2.93
N ARG A 128 -11.14 -8.05 -2.49
CA ARG A 128 -11.64 -9.32 -1.89
C ARG A 128 -10.93 -9.72 -0.62
N ALA A 129 -9.80 -9.09 -0.32
CA ALA A 129 -9.01 -9.42 0.85
C ALA A 129 -8.33 -8.22 1.46
N ILE A 130 -8.11 -8.29 2.75
CA ILE A 130 -7.18 -7.44 3.48
C ILE A 130 -6.09 -8.33 4.04
N TYR A 131 -4.87 -7.88 3.88
CA TYR A 131 -3.70 -8.60 4.33
C TYR A 131 -2.85 -7.70 5.22
N ILE A 132 -2.53 -8.15 6.40
CA ILE A 132 -1.63 -7.45 7.32
C ILE A 132 -0.34 -8.24 7.36
N LEU A 133 0.72 -7.64 6.83
CA LEU A 133 2.03 -8.24 6.71
C LEU A 133 2.75 -8.28 8.07
N ASP A 134 3.81 -9.08 8.16
CA ASP A 134 4.65 -9.21 9.37
C ASP A 134 5.27 -7.89 9.82
N ASP A 135 5.53 -6.98 8.89
CA ASP A 135 6.02 -5.63 9.18
C ASP A 135 4.90 -4.64 9.58
N GLY A 136 3.66 -5.11 9.65
CA GLY A 136 2.49 -4.32 10.03
C GLY A 136 1.86 -3.51 8.89
N ARG A 137 2.35 -3.61 7.66
CA ARG A 137 1.69 -2.97 6.50
C ARG A 137 0.37 -3.64 6.20
N VAL A 138 -0.59 -2.84 5.75
CA VAL A 138 -1.92 -3.28 5.37
C VAL A 138 -2.07 -3.16 3.87
N ASP A 139 -2.28 -4.28 3.21
CA ASP A 139 -2.56 -4.36 1.78
C ASP A 139 -4.02 -4.73 1.55
N VAL A 140 -4.62 -4.13 0.53
CA VAL A 140 -5.98 -4.42 0.05
C VAL A 140 -5.85 -5.06 -1.33
N LEU A 141 -6.42 -6.24 -1.49
CA LEU A 141 -6.30 -7.11 -2.68
C LEU A 141 -7.66 -7.41 -3.30
#